data_de222087b9ad56d28af96dac1e7ed76d
#
_entry.id   de222087b9ad56d28af96dac1e7ed76d
#
_cell.length_a   1.000
_cell.length_b   1.000
_cell.length_c   1.000
_cell.angle_alpha   90.00
_cell.angle_beta   90.00
_cell.angle_gamma   90.00
#
_symmetry.space_group_name_H-M   'P 1'
#
loop_
_entity.id
_entity.type
_entity.pdbx_description
1 polymer ?
#
loop_
_entity_poly.entity_id
_entity_poly.type
_entity_poly.pdbx_seq_one_letter_code
_entity_poly.pdbx_strand_id
1 'polypeptide(L)'
;MFCYQCQETAGNKGCTIKGVCGKNESTANLQDVLIHSLKGLGLVFSSGDSAGVFTDKELRRAGRLAAESLFSTITNANFDDHRMVEYIDRVLKLRDELAATGKVDLSGMHDAAVWKGSGIDEYAAKGPSVGVLATENEDVRSLRELIIYGLKGLSAYSDHAMLLGYEDMEIYRFLMEALAATTRELTADELVQWVLDTGKTGVSAMKILDEANTSTYGNPEITKVNIGVGDKPGILISGHDLKDMEELLAQTEGTGVDVYTHSEMLPANYYPAFKKYDHFIGNYGNAWWKQNKEFESFNGPIIMTTNCITPVRDAYKDRIFTTNAAGYPGVPHIPERAEGGKKDFSQVIELAKKCPPPTEIETGEIVGGFAHHQVLQLADKIVEAVKTGAIKRFVVMAGCDGRHNSRSYFTEVAEELPEDTVILTAGCAKYRYNKLDLGDIGGIPRVLDAGQCNDSYSLAVIALKLQEVFGLDDVNELPLSFDLAWYEQKAVIVLLALLYLGFKGIRLGPTLPAFLSPKVVKVLVENFDIKPIGDVKEDVKAMMAGV
;
A
#
# COMPACT_ATOMS: atom_id res chain seq x y z
N MET A 1 10.30 -21.71 8.67
CA MET A 1 9.98 -20.33 8.26
C MET A 1 8.49 -20.24 8.01
N PHE A 2 7.83 -19.25 8.59
CA PHE A 2 6.39 -19.05 8.42
C PHE A 2 6.04 -17.76 7.65
N CYS A 3 6.97 -16.83 7.44
CA CYS A 3 6.69 -15.60 6.69
C CYS A 3 7.97 -14.95 6.15
N TYR A 4 7.94 -14.45 4.91
CA TYR A 4 9.01 -13.68 4.27
C TYR A 4 8.49 -12.59 3.32
N GLN A 5 7.25 -12.13 3.54
CA GLN A 5 6.54 -11.25 2.60
C GLN A 5 7.00 -9.78 2.59
N CYS A 6 7.79 -9.32 3.58
CA CYS A 6 8.23 -7.93 3.68
C CYS A 6 9.74 -7.77 3.61
N GLN A 7 10.21 -6.54 3.33
CA GLN A 7 11.62 -6.22 3.23
C GLN A 7 12.38 -6.43 4.55
N GLU A 8 11.75 -6.21 5.70
CA GLU A 8 12.38 -6.40 7.02
C GLU A 8 12.36 -7.85 7.51
N THR A 9 12.03 -8.82 6.66
CA THR A 9 12.03 -10.23 7.07
C THR A 9 13.38 -10.65 7.62
N ALA A 10 13.39 -11.53 8.64
CA ALA A 10 14.58 -11.86 9.41
C ALA A 10 15.76 -12.30 8.52
N GLY A 11 16.86 -11.55 8.59
CA GLY A 11 18.09 -11.82 7.83
C GLY A 11 17.93 -11.81 6.31
N ASN A 12 16.89 -11.18 5.78
CA ASN A 12 16.47 -11.26 4.37
C ASN A 12 16.29 -12.72 3.88
N LYS A 13 15.81 -13.60 4.76
CA LYS A 13 15.58 -15.03 4.47
C LYS A 13 14.19 -15.50 4.86
N GLY A 14 13.69 -15.03 6.00
CA GLY A 14 12.37 -15.38 6.52
C GLY A 14 12.30 -15.46 8.04
N CYS A 15 11.14 -15.18 8.59
CA CYS A 15 10.84 -15.22 10.01
C CYS A 15 10.54 -16.66 10.45
N THR A 16 11.17 -17.11 11.55
CA THR A 16 11.11 -18.50 12.04
C THR A 16 10.70 -18.62 13.51
N ILE A 17 10.87 -17.57 14.31
CA ILE A 17 10.55 -17.54 15.75
C ILE A 17 9.43 -16.53 16.00
N LYS A 18 9.62 -15.32 15.56
CA LYS A 18 8.66 -14.21 15.60
C LYS A 18 8.89 -13.31 14.39
N GLY A 19 7.84 -12.78 13.81
CA GLY A 19 7.96 -11.76 12.76
C GLY A 19 8.72 -10.54 13.27
N VAL A 20 9.63 -9.98 12.47
CA VAL A 20 10.31 -8.70 12.79
C VAL A 20 9.28 -7.58 13.00
N CYS A 21 8.14 -7.65 12.30
CA CYS A 21 6.99 -6.78 12.48
C CYS A 21 6.22 -7.00 13.79
N GLY A 22 6.50 -8.06 14.52
CA GLY A 22 5.78 -8.47 15.73
C GLY A 22 4.76 -9.59 15.53
N LYS A 23 4.50 -10.04 14.29
CA LYS A 23 3.56 -11.13 13.98
C LYS A 23 4.01 -12.45 14.63
N ASN A 24 3.07 -13.15 15.25
CA ASN A 24 3.29 -14.51 15.76
C ASN A 24 3.14 -15.54 14.64
N GLU A 25 3.65 -16.75 14.85
CA GLU A 25 3.50 -17.87 13.92
C GLU A 25 2.02 -18.26 13.75
N SER A 26 1.22 -18.24 14.83
CA SER A 26 -0.23 -18.46 14.78
C SER A 26 -0.91 -17.53 13.78
N THR A 27 -0.71 -16.23 13.92
CA THR A 27 -1.28 -15.22 13.00
C THR A 27 -0.82 -15.45 11.55
N ALA A 28 0.45 -15.82 11.34
CA ALA A 28 0.95 -16.11 10.00
C ALA A 28 0.26 -17.34 9.39
N ASN A 29 0.12 -18.42 10.18
CA ASN A 29 -0.58 -19.64 9.76
C ASN A 29 -2.06 -19.37 9.43
N LEU A 30 -2.75 -18.55 10.23
CA LEU A 30 -4.14 -18.13 9.94
C LEU A 30 -4.23 -17.31 8.65
N GLN A 31 -3.28 -16.43 8.38
CA GLN A 31 -3.22 -15.70 7.12
C GLN A 31 -2.99 -16.62 5.93
N ASP A 32 -2.15 -17.66 6.06
CA ASP A 32 -1.93 -18.65 5.02
C ASP A 32 -3.21 -19.47 4.74
N VAL A 33 -3.96 -19.83 5.79
CA VAL A 33 -5.26 -20.50 5.66
C VAL A 33 -6.31 -19.60 5.02
N LEU A 34 -6.32 -18.31 5.34
CA LEU A 34 -7.19 -17.33 4.68
C LEU A 34 -6.88 -17.26 3.17
N ILE A 35 -5.59 -17.18 2.80
CA ILE A 35 -5.18 -17.19 1.39
C ILE A 35 -5.57 -18.52 0.72
N HIS A 36 -5.40 -19.66 1.39
CA HIS A 36 -5.83 -20.97 0.90
C HIS A 36 -7.35 -21.00 0.66
N SER A 37 -8.13 -20.48 1.60
CA SER A 37 -9.60 -20.40 1.48
C SER A 37 -10.03 -19.50 0.31
N LEU A 38 -9.31 -18.37 0.12
CA LEU A 38 -9.53 -17.47 -1.02
C LEU A 38 -9.18 -18.12 -2.37
N LYS A 39 -8.12 -18.93 -2.43
CA LYS A 39 -7.83 -19.76 -3.61
C LYS A 39 -8.99 -20.71 -3.91
N GLY A 40 -9.60 -21.30 -2.87
CA GLY A 40 -10.80 -22.14 -3.00
C GLY A 40 -12.00 -21.37 -3.53
N LEU A 41 -12.24 -20.16 -3.03
CA LEU A 41 -13.28 -19.27 -3.54
C LEU A 41 -13.04 -18.93 -5.02
N GLY A 42 -11.79 -18.60 -5.39
CA GLY A 42 -11.41 -18.33 -6.77
C GLY A 42 -11.64 -19.52 -7.70
N LEU A 43 -11.31 -20.75 -7.26
CA LEU A 43 -11.55 -21.98 -8.03
C LEU A 43 -13.03 -22.22 -8.30
N VAL A 44 -13.86 -22.12 -7.26
CA VAL A 44 -15.31 -22.30 -7.37
C VAL A 44 -15.91 -21.23 -8.27
N PHE A 45 -15.53 -19.96 -8.06
CA PHE A 45 -16.03 -18.85 -8.88
C PHE A 45 -15.64 -19.02 -10.34
N SER A 46 -14.35 -19.23 -10.65
CA SER A 46 -13.86 -19.36 -12.03
C SER A 46 -14.51 -20.53 -12.78
N SER A 47 -14.79 -21.64 -12.08
CA SER A 47 -15.49 -22.78 -12.67
C SER A 47 -16.95 -22.45 -13.01
N GLY A 48 -17.68 -21.81 -12.11
CA GLY A 48 -19.07 -21.41 -12.34
C GLY A 48 -19.20 -20.25 -13.35
N ASP A 49 -18.28 -19.30 -13.33
CA ASP A 49 -18.25 -18.18 -14.28
C ASP A 49 -18.01 -18.66 -15.71
N SER A 50 -17.06 -19.58 -15.90
CA SER A 50 -16.81 -20.22 -17.20
C SER A 50 -18.02 -21.00 -17.72
N ALA A 51 -18.86 -21.49 -16.83
CA ALA A 51 -20.14 -22.16 -17.17
C ALA A 51 -21.31 -21.17 -17.33
N GLY A 52 -21.08 -19.86 -17.12
CA GLY A 52 -22.11 -18.82 -17.25
C GLY A 52 -23.18 -18.85 -16.16
N VAL A 53 -22.87 -19.41 -14.98
CA VAL A 53 -23.86 -19.57 -13.88
C VAL A 53 -23.80 -18.43 -12.85
N PHE A 54 -22.77 -17.62 -12.85
CA PHE A 54 -22.64 -16.46 -11.94
C PHE A 54 -22.93 -15.15 -12.66
N THR A 55 -23.51 -14.22 -11.91
CA THR A 55 -23.82 -12.85 -12.35
C THR A 55 -22.86 -11.85 -11.72
N ASP A 56 -22.91 -10.59 -12.16
CA ASP A 56 -22.16 -9.50 -11.54
C ASP A 56 -22.42 -9.36 -10.04
N LYS A 57 -23.58 -9.80 -9.56
CA LYS A 57 -23.89 -9.77 -8.13
C LYS A 57 -23.04 -10.77 -7.34
N GLU A 58 -22.90 -11.99 -7.83
CA GLU A 58 -22.05 -13.02 -7.22
C GLU A 58 -20.56 -12.61 -7.34
N LEU A 59 -20.16 -12.10 -8.49
CA LEU A 59 -18.81 -11.57 -8.71
C LEU A 59 -18.48 -10.45 -7.73
N ARG A 60 -19.37 -9.47 -7.58
CA ARG A 60 -19.20 -8.36 -6.64
C ARG A 60 -19.06 -8.84 -5.19
N ARG A 61 -19.90 -9.80 -4.77
CA ARG A 61 -19.79 -10.38 -3.41
C ARG A 61 -18.45 -11.08 -3.20
N ALA A 62 -18.01 -11.89 -4.16
CA ALA A 62 -16.77 -12.63 -4.08
C ALA A 62 -15.57 -11.67 -4.12
N GLY A 63 -15.58 -10.71 -5.04
CA GLY A 63 -14.50 -9.74 -5.23
C GLY A 63 -14.30 -8.83 -4.02
N ARG A 64 -15.38 -8.25 -3.48
CA ARG A 64 -15.31 -7.42 -2.26
C ARG A 64 -14.74 -8.20 -1.07
N LEU A 65 -15.27 -9.40 -0.80
CA LEU A 65 -14.78 -10.22 0.31
C LEU A 65 -13.31 -10.62 0.12
N ALA A 66 -12.92 -10.96 -1.11
CA ALA A 66 -11.53 -11.31 -1.40
C ALA A 66 -10.59 -10.11 -1.25
N ALA A 67 -10.99 -8.93 -1.73
CA ALA A 67 -10.21 -7.71 -1.60
C ALA A 67 -9.99 -7.34 -0.12
N GLU A 68 -11.06 -7.25 0.67
CA GLU A 68 -10.99 -6.99 2.12
C GLU A 68 -10.11 -8.02 2.84
N SER A 69 -10.31 -9.31 2.53
CA SER A 69 -9.58 -10.41 3.17
C SER A 69 -8.08 -10.38 2.83
N LEU A 70 -7.70 -10.22 1.55
CA LEU A 70 -6.30 -10.10 1.15
C LEU A 70 -5.64 -8.86 1.74
N PHE A 71 -6.35 -7.73 1.77
CA PHE A 71 -5.87 -6.50 2.39
C PHE A 71 -5.52 -6.71 3.87
N SER A 72 -6.34 -7.44 4.62
CA SER A 72 -6.06 -7.74 6.03
C SER A 72 -4.74 -8.51 6.24
N THR A 73 -4.25 -9.21 5.22
CA THR A 73 -3.03 -10.04 5.30
C THR A 73 -1.75 -9.31 4.89
N ILE A 74 -1.81 -8.05 4.45
CA ILE A 74 -0.59 -7.31 4.13
C ILE A 74 0.25 -7.07 5.39
N THR A 75 1.51 -6.73 5.19
CA THR A 75 2.43 -6.53 6.32
C THR A 75 1.93 -5.41 7.24
N ASN A 76 1.93 -5.67 8.55
CA ASN A 76 1.55 -4.73 9.61
C ASN A 76 0.10 -4.19 9.54
N ALA A 77 -0.82 -4.91 8.88
CA ALA A 77 -2.23 -4.52 8.86
C ALA A 77 -3.01 -5.12 10.02
N ASN A 78 -2.99 -6.44 10.15
CA ASN A 78 -3.82 -7.13 11.13
C ASN A 78 -3.03 -8.23 11.85
N PHE A 79 -3.04 -8.15 13.19
CA PHE A 79 -2.38 -9.08 14.11
C PHE A 79 -3.40 -9.82 14.98
N ASP A 80 -4.69 -9.64 14.74
CA ASP A 80 -5.76 -10.22 15.55
C ASP A 80 -6.21 -11.57 14.97
N ASP A 81 -5.86 -12.64 15.68
CA ASP A 81 -6.18 -14.01 15.29
C ASP A 81 -7.70 -14.25 15.22
N HIS A 82 -8.51 -13.60 16.07
CA HIS A 82 -9.96 -13.74 16.02
C HIS A 82 -10.54 -13.13 14.74
N ARG A 83 -10.06 -11.96 14.33
CA ARG A 83 -10.47 -11.36 13.06
C ARG A 83 -10.03 -12.18 11.85
N MET A 84 -8.84 -12.82 11.91
CA MET A 84 -8.45 -13.76 10.85
C MET A 84 -9.41 -14.95 10.75
N VAL A 85 -9.85 -15.51 11.88
CA VAL A 85 -10.86 -16.58 11.93
C VAL A 85 -12.18 -16.11 11.30
N GLU A 86 -12.67 -14.92 11.64
CA GLU A 86 -13.88 -14.35 11.05
C GLU A 86 -13.79 -14.23 9.52
N TYR A 87 -12.65 -13.78 8.98
CA TYR A 87 -12.43 -13.73 7.54
C TYR A 87 -12.45 -15.12 6.91
N ILE A 88 -11.76 -16.10 7.51
CA ILE A 88 -11.75 -17.49 7.00
C ILE A 88 -13.18 -18.03 6.97
N ASP A 89 -13.95 -17.88 8.06
CA ASP A 89 -15.33 -18.37 8.14
C ASP A 89 -16.22 -17.74 7.06
N ARG A 90 -16.10 -16.41 6.85
CA ARG A 90 -16.86 -15.69 5.80
C ARG A 90 -16.49 -16.19 4.41
N VAL A 91 -15.21 -16.43 4.13
CA VAL A 91 -14.73 -16.92 2.83
C VAL A 91 -15.20 -18.35 2.56
N LEU A 92 -15.04 -19.26 3.53
CA LEU A 92 -15.49 -20.65 3.41
C LEU A 92 -17.00 -20.72 3.20
N LYS A 93 -17.76 -19.94 3.96
CA LYS A 93 -19.22 -19.85 3.81
C LYS A 93 -19.62 -19.39 2.41
N LEU A 94 -19.03 -18.31 1.91
CA LEU A 94 -19.35 -17.79 0.58
C LEU A 94 -18.96 -18.79 -0.52
N ARG A 95 -17.80 -19.42 -0.40
CA ARG A 95 -17.37 -20.48 -1.33
C ARG A 95 -18.38 -21.60 -1.41
N ASP A 96 -18.84 -22.13 -0.27
CA ASP A 96 -19.79 -23.23 -0.21
C ASP A 96 -21.19 -22.81 -0.72
N GLU A 97 -21.63 -21.57 -0.44
CA GLU A 97 -22.85 -20.99 -1.00
C GLU A 97 -22.79 -20.92 -2.54
N LEU A 98 -21.69 -20.41 -3.10
CA LEU A 98 -21.52 -20.30 -4.55
C LEU A 98 -21.43 -21.68 -5.21
N ALA A 99 -20.71 -22.62 -4.62
CA ALA A 99 -20.64 -23.99 -5.12
C ALA A 99 -22.04 -24.65 -5.20
N ALA A 100 -22.84 -24.48 -4.15
CA ALA A 100 -24.21 -25.02 -4.12
C ALA A 100 -25.16 -24.32 -5.13
N THR A 101 -25.12 -22.98 -5.18
CA THR A 101 -25.95 -22.16 -6.07
C THR A 101 -25.64 -22.42 -7.55
N GLY A 102 -24.34 -22.44 -7.88
CA GLY A 102 -23.82 -22.68 -9.22
C GLY A 102 -23.84 -24.17 -9.63
N LYS A 103 -24.17 -25.09 -8.70
CA LYS A 103 -24.05 -26.53 -8.89
C LYS A 103 -22.66 -26.93 -9.43
N VAL A 104 -21.64 -26.29 -8.92
CA VAL A 104 -20.25 -26.52 -9.35
C VAL A 104 -19.81 -27.90 -8.89
N ASP A 105 -19.33 -28.72 -9.83
CA ASP A 105 -18.74 -30.01 -9.50
C ASP A 105 -17.37 -29.82 -8.86
N LEU A 106 -17.26 -30.14 -7.58
CA LEU A 106 -16.03 -30.03 -6.81
C LEU A 106 -15.15 -31.30 -6.90
N SER A 107 -15.62 -32.36 -7.57
CA SER A 107 -14.88 -33.61 -7.69
C SER A 107 -13.55 -33.42 -8.44
N GLY A 108 -12.45 -33.86 -7.83
CA GLY A 108 -11.12 -33.72 -8.43
C GLY A 108 -10.53 -32.30 -8.40
N MET A 109 -11.20 -31.32 -7.81
CA MET A 109 -10.63 -30.00 -7.61
C MET A 109 -9.51 -30.01 -6.55
N HIS A 110 -8.67 -28.98 -6.59
CA HIS A 110 -7.64 -28.72 -5.59
C HIS A 110 -8.23 -28.65 -4.17
N ASP A 111 -7.46 -29.10 -3.15
CA ASP A 111 -7.86 -29.12 -1.74
C ASP A 111 -8.51 -27.81 -1.27
N ALA A 112 -8.04 -26.65 -1.71
CA ALA A 112 -8.61 -25.34 -1.38
C ALA A 112 -10.13 -25.23 -1.68
N ALA A 113 -10.62 -25.88 -2.73
CA ALA A 113 -12.04 -25.83 -3.11
C ALA A 113 -12.95 -26.69 -2.22
N VAL A 114 -12.40 -27.72 -1.58
CA VAL A 114 -13.16 -28.74 -0.83
C VAL A 114 -12.86 -28.76 0.68
N TRP A 115 -11.71 -28.25 1.08
CA TRP A 115 -11.29 -28.28 2.49
C TRP A 115 -12.30 -27.52 3.38
N LYS A 116 -12.56 -28.11 4.55
CA LYS A 116 -13.42 -27.55 5.60
C LYS A 116 -12.68 -27.60 6.92
N GLY A 117 -12.90 -26.62 7.75
CA GLY A 117 -12.37 -26.54 9.11
C GLY A 117 -13.19 -25.55 9.91
N SER A 118 -12.95 -25.48 11.19
CA SER A 118 -13.66 -24.57 12.11
C SER A 118 -12.79 -24.20 13.31
N GLY A 119 -12.80 -22.91 13.63
CA GLY A 119 -12.14 -22.39 14.82
C GLY A 119 -10.61 -22.28 14.71
N ILE A 120 -10.05 -21.54 15.65
CA ILE A 120 -8.67 -21.08 15.62
C ILE A 120 -7.65 -22.23 15.62
N ASP A 121 -7.87 -23.27 16.41
CA ASP A 121 -6.90 -24.36 16.57
C ASP A 121 -6.80 -25.20 15.29
N GLU A 122 -7.94 -25.52 14.66
CA GLU A 122 -7.97 -26.31 13.42
C GLU A 122 -7.39 -25.50 12.25
N TYR A 123 -7.71 -24.20 12.17
CA TYR A 123 -7.14 -23.32 11.17
C TYR A 123 -5.63 -23.16 11.33
N ALA A 124 -5.16 -22.89 12.55
CA ALA A 124 -3.72 -22.76 12.82
C ALA A 124 -2.95 -24.06 12.51
N ALA A 125 -3.54 -25.22 12.77
CA ALA A 125 -2.95 -26.52 12.44
C ALA A 125 -2.87 -26.78 10.92
N LYS A 126 -3.78 -26.24 10.11
CA LYS A 126 -3.76 -26.35 8.65
C LYS A 126 -2.65 -25.48 8.03
N GLY A 127 -2.34 -24.31 8.62
CA GLY A 127 -1.42 -23.30 8.07
C GLY A 127 -0.10 -23.85 7.52
N PRO A 128 0.69 -24.65 8.28
CA PRO A 128 1.97 -25.17 7.79
C PRO A 128 1.88 -26.01 6.49
N SER A 129 0.75 -26.65 6.24
CA SER A 129 0.54 -27.49 5.05
C SER A 129 0.12 -26.71 3.81
N VAL A 130 -0.28 -25.45 3.97
CA VAL A 130 -0.79 -24.60 2.88
C VAL A 130 -0.05 -23.26 2.77
N GLY A 131 0.90 -23.01 3.66
CA GLY A 131 1.72 -21.80 3.70
C GLY A 131 2.76 -21.74 2.57
N VAL A 132 3.60 -20.71 2.63
CA VAL A 132 4.57 -20.39 1.57
C VAL A 132 5.50 -21.54 1.19
N LEU A 133 5.85 -22.42 2.13
CA LEU A 133 6.73 -23.57 1.88
C LEU A 133 6.01 -24.80 1.32
N ALA A 134 4.69 -24.79 1.19
CA ALA A 134 3.92 -25.89 0.59
C ALA A 134 4.25 -26.09 -0.90
N THR A 135 4.72 -25.05 -1.58
CA THR A 135 5.27 -25.14 -2.94
C THR A 135 6.78 -25.44 -2.84
N GLU A 136 7.20 -26.68 -3.11
CA GLU A 136 8.59 -27.13 -2.94
C GLU A 136 9.54 -26.49 -3.95
N ASN A 137 9.13 -26.39 -5.22
CA ASN A 137 9.93 -25.74 -6.26
C ASN A 137 10.06 -24.24 -5.98
N GLU A 138 11.29 -23.79 -5.72
CA GLU A 138 11.59 -22.43 -5.31
C GLU A 138 11.22 -21.39 -6.39
N ASP A 139 11.43 -21.70 -7.67
CA ASP A 139 11.13 -20.77 -8.75
C ASP A 139 9.61 -20.61 -8.94
N VAL A 140 8.87 -21.72 -8.89
CA VAL A 140 7.39 -21.71 -8.94
C VAL A 140 6.83 -21.00 -7.70
N ARG A 141 7.37 -21.29 -6.52
CA ARG A 141 6.99 -20.61 -5.27
C ARG A 141 7.20 -19.10 -5.39
N SER A 142 8.36 -18.67 -5.86
CA SER A 142 8.71 -17.27 -6.04
C SER A 142 7.72 -16.54 -6.96
N LEU A 143 7.34 -17.14 -8.09
CA LEU A 143 6.37 -16.55 -9.02
C LEU A 143 4.94 -16.54 -8.46
N ARG A 144 4.52 -17.63 -7.78
CA ARG A 144 3.22 -17.67 -7.09
C ARG A 144 3.12 -16.61 -6.00
N GLU A 145 4.18 -16.42 -5.21
CA GLU A 145 4.21 -15.38 -4.18
C GLU A 145 4.23 -13.97 -4.77
N LEU A 146 4.91 -13.73 -5.91
CA LEU A 146 4.82 -12.46 -6.63
C LEU A 146 3.38 -12.15 -7.03
N ILE A 147 2.64 -13.13 -7.56
CA ILE A 147 1.21 -12.97 -7.89
C ILE A 147 0.43 -12.64 -6.60
N ILE A 148 0.52 -13.48 -5.57
CA ILE A 148 -0.24 -13.30 -4.31
C ILE A 148 0.09 -11.95 -3.65
N TYR A 149 1.36 -11.56 -3.59
CA TYR A 149 1.74 -10.28 -2.98
C TYR A 149 1.31 -9.08 -3.84
N GLY A 150 1.34 -9.22 -5.16
CA GLY A 150 0.71 -8.25 -6.06
C GLY A 150 -0.80 -8.13 -5.82
N LEU A 151 -1.52 -9.27 -5.70
CA LEU A 151 -2.95 -9.28 -5.40
C LEU A 151 -3.28 -8.65 -4.04
N LYS A 152 -2.45 -8.83 -3.01
CA LYS A 152 -2.63 -8.16 -1.73
C LYS A 152 -2.57 -6.63 -1.86
N GLY A 153 -1.61 -6.11 -2.61
CA GLY A 153 -1.47 -4.67 -2.85
C GLY A 153 -2.61 -4.12 -3.72
N LEU A 154 -2.96 -4.82 -4.80
CA LEU A 154 -4.10 -4.51 -5.65
C LEU A 154 -5.41 -4.45 -4.85
N SER A 155 -5.61 -5.42 -3.95
CA SER A 155 -6.78 -5.51 -3.09
C SER A 155 -6.92 -4.32 -2.16
N ALA A 156 -5.82 -3.80 -1.60
CA ALA A 156 -5.84 -2.61 -0.76
C ALA A 156 -6.36 -1.38 -1.53
N TYR A 157 -5.92 -1.20 -2.78
CA TYR A 157 -6.38 -0.08 -3.60
C TYR A 157 -7.83 -0.22 -4.05
N SER A 158 -8.23 -1.44 -4.43
CA SER A 158 -9.63 -1.73 -4.81
C SER A 158 -10.60 -1.57 -3.64
N ASP A 159 -10.19 -1.95 -2.43
CA ASP A 159 -10.99 -1.80 -1.20
C ASP A 159 -11.24 -0.31 -0.89
N HIS A 160 -10.20 0.52 -0.96
CA HIS A 160 -10.36 1.96 -0.76
C HIS A 160 -11.26 2.63 -1.82
N ALA A 161 -11.15 2.23 -3.09
CA ALA A 161 -12.03 2.72 -4.14
C ALA A 161 -13.50 2.31 -3.89
N MET A 162 -13.71 1.06 -3.48
CA MET A 162 -15.02 0.51 -3.15
C MET A 162 -15.70 1.27 -2.00
N LEU A 163 -14.94 1.68 -0.97
CA LEU A 163 -15.47 2.50 0.13
C LEU A 163 -16.03 3.86 -0.34
N LEU A 164 -15.56 4.36 -1.49
CA LEU A 164 -16.05 5.56 -2.14
C LEU A 164 -17.11 5.29 -3.23
N GLY A 165 -17.52 4.03 -3.40
CA GLY A 165 -18.53 3.62 -4.37
C GLY A 165 -17.98 3.35 -5.78
N TYR A 166 -16.67 3.26 -5.96
CA TYR A 166 -16.01 2.99 -7.23
C TYR A 166 -15.53 1.54 -7.28
N GLU A 167 -16.02 0.79 -8.26
CA GLU A 167 -15.70 -0.62 -8.44
C GLU A 167 -15.51 -0.95 -9.93
N ASP A 168 -14.60 -1.86 -10.22
CA ASP A 168 -14.40 -2.42 -11.53
C ASP A 168 -14.55 -3.96 -11.46
N MET A 169 -15.52 -4.49 -12.17
CA MET A 169 -15.81 -5.94 -12.17
C MET A 169 -14.69 -6.76 -12.80
N GLU A 170 -13.93 -6.18 -13.73
CA GLU A 170 -12.79 -6.86 -14.34
C GLU A 170 -11.65 -7.06 -13.34
N ILE A 171 -11.46 -6.11 -12.41
CA ILE A 171 -10.50 -6.28 -11.31
C ILE A 171 -10.92 -7.45 -10.42
N TYR A 172 -12.21 -7.55 -10.07
CA TYR A 172 -12.71 -8.66 -9.25
C TYR A 172 -12.62 -10.00 -9.95
N ARG A 173 -12.92 -10.05 -11.26
CA ARG A 173 -12.79 -11.25 -12.09
C ARG A 173 -11.34 -11.71 -12.13
N PHE A 174 -10.42 -10.80 -12.44
CA PHE A 174 -8.99 -11.09 -12.43
C PHE A 174 -8.51 -11.60 -11.07
N LEU A 175 -8.98 -11.00 -9.97
CA LEU A 175 -8.63 -11.42 -8.61
C LEU A 175 -9.01 -12.88 -8.35
N MET A 176 -10.24 -13.30 -8.76
CA MET A 176 -10.68 -14.69 -8.64
C MET A 176 -9.86 -15.64 -9.50
N GLU A 177 -9.63 -15.28 -10.75
CA GLU A 177 -8.87 -16.10 -11.70
C GLU A 177 -7.39 -16.25 -11.30
N ALA A 178 -6.75 -15.18 -10.86
CA ALA A 178 -5.36 -15.19 -10.42
C ALA A 178 -5.17 -16.02 -9.14
N LEU A 179 -6.10 -15.93 -8.17
CA LEU A 179 -6.11 -16.80 -6.98
C LEU A 179 -6.21 -18.28 -7.39
N ALA A 180 -7.13 -18.62 -8.31
CA ALA A 180 -7.27 -19.98 -8.84
C ALA A 180 -6.02 -20.43 -9.62
N ALA A 181 -5.40 -19.56 -10.41
CA ALA A 181 -4.19 -19.87 -11.18
C ALA A 181 -3.02 -20.31 -10.31
N THR A 182 -2.87 -19.71 -9.10
CA THR A 182 -1.79 -20.09 -8.16
C THR A 182 -1.91 -21.52 -7.61
N THR A 183 -3.03 -22.22 -7.85
CA THR A 183 -3.22 -23.63 -7.47
C THR A 183 -2.89 -24.61 -8.59
N ARG A 184 -2.74 -24.13 -9.83
CA ARG A 184 -2.54 -24.98 -11.01
C ARG A 184 -1.06 -25.29 -11.23
N GLU A 185 -0.78 -26.39 -11.91
CA GLU A 185 0.54 -26.70 -12.41
C GLU A 185 0.75 -25.93 -13.73
N LEU A 186 1.37 -24.76 -13.62
CA LEU A 186 1.70 -23.86 -14.70
C LEU A 186 3.22 -23.87 -14.96
N THR A 187 3.59 -23.66 -16.21
CA THR A 187 4.98 -23.43 -16.61
C THR A 187 5.50 -22.10 -16.05
N ALA A 188 6.82 -21.92 -16.04
CA ALA A 188 7.43 -20.65 -15.61
C ALA A 188 6.95 -19.47 -16.46
N ASP A 189 6.84 -19.65 -17.79
CA ASP A 189 6.39 -18.60 -18.71
C ASP A 189 4.94 -18.20 -18.46
N GLU A 190 4.06 -19.18 -18.23
CA GLU A 190 2.66 -18.90 -17.84
C GLU A 190 2.56 -18.15 -16.51
N LEU A 191 3.39 -18.52 -15.51
CA LEU A 191 3.43 -17.80 -14.24
C LEU A 191 3.98 -16.37 -14.40
N VAL A 192 5.00 -16.16 -15.24
CA VAL A 192 5.50 -14.81 -15.57
C VAL A 192 4.42 -13.97 -16.23
N GLN A 193 3.62 -14.55 -17.12
CA GLN A 193 2.48 -13.85 -17.71
C GLN A 193 1.46 -13.43 -16.65
N TRP A 194 1.11 -14.30 -15.71
CA TRP A 194 0.24 -13.96 -14.57
C TRP A 194 0.82 -12.84 -13.70
N VAL A 195 2.14 -12.80 -13.49
CA VAL A 195 2.80 -11.70 -12.79
C VAL A 195 2.63 -10.37 -13.53
N LEU A 196 2.82 -10.35 -14.85
CA LEU A 196 2.64 -9.15 -15.68
C LEU A 196 1.17 -8.72 -15.74
N ASP A 197 0.23 -9.67 -15.85
CA ASP A 197 -1.21 -9.38 -15.83
C ASP A 197 -1.66 -8.85 -14.46
N THR A 198 -1.02 -9.31 -13.38
CA THR A 198 -1.21 -8.72 -12.04
C THR A 198 -0.74 -7.26 -12.04
N GLY A 199 0.39 -6.94 -12.64
CA GLY A 199 0.87 -5.56 -12.82
C GLY A 199 -0.10 -4.70 -13.63
N LYS A 200 -0.60 -5.23 -14.76
CA LYS A 200 -1.63 -4.58 -15.59
C LYS A 200 -2.87 -4.23 -14.78
N THR A 201 -3.40 -5.19 -14.04
CA THR A 201 -4.60 -4.99 -13.21
C THR A 201 -4.31 -4.03 -12.06
N GLY A 202 -3.06 -4.00 -11.56
CA GLY A 202 -2.58 -3.02 -10.59
C GLY A 202 -2.66 -1.58 -11.10
N VAL A 203 -2.34 -1.35 -12.37
CA VAL A 203 -2.55 -0.02 -13.00
C VAL A 203 -4.02 0.37 -12.96
N SER A 204 -4.94 -0.56 -13.30
CA SER A 204 -6.39 -0.32 -13.26
C SER A 204 -6.88 -0.04 -11.85
N ALA A 205 -6.38 -0.77 -10.83
CA ALA A 205 -6.75 -0.56 -9.44
C ALA A 205 -6.28 0.81 -8.89
N MET A 206 -5.07 1.23 -9.24
CA MET A 206 -4.58 2.57 -8.87
C MET A 206 -5.34 3.68 -9.59
N LYS A 207 -5.67 3.48 -10.88
CA LYS A 207 -6.47 4.41 -11.66
C LYS A 207 -7.86 4.64 -11.06
N ILE A 208 -8.58 3.56 -10.74
CA ILE A 208 -9.93 3.69 -10.17
C ILE A 208 -9.91 4.32 -8.78
N LEU A 209 -8.86 4.09 -7.99
CA LEU A 209 -8.68 4.76 -6.70
C LEU A 209 -8.37 6.25 -6.86
N ASP A 210 -7.51 6.62 -7.81
CA ASP A 210 -7.24 8.03 -8.16
C ASP A 210 -8.54 8.74 -8.58
N GLU A 211 -9.33 8.12 -9.46
CA GLU A 211 -10.63 8.62 -9.89
C GLU A 211 -11.60 8.76 -8.70
N ALA A 212 -11.68 7.77 -7.83
CA ALA A 212 -12.52 7.78 -6.65
C ALA A 212 -12.16 8.93 -5.70
N ASN A 213 -10.87 9.09 -5.38
CA ASN A 213 -10.37 10.12 -4.49
C ASN A 213 -10.58 11.52 -5.08
N THR A 214 -10.18 11.73 -6.35
CA THR A 214 -10.24 13.04 -6.98
C THR A 214 -11.66 13.50 -7.30
N SER A 215 -12.55 12.57 -7.67
CA SER A 215 -13.98 12.89 -7.88
C SER A 215 -14.70 13.19 -6.56
N THR A 216 -14.29 12.56 -5.45
CA THR A 216 -14.94 12.75 -4.15
C THR A 216 -14.39 13.97 -3.41
N TYR A 217 -13.07 14.15 -3.42
CA TYR A 217 -12.39 15.15 -2.57
C TYR A 217 -11.76 16.31 -3.33
N GLY A 218 -11.81 16.27 -4.66
CA GLY A 218 -11.12 17.22 -5.55
C GLY A 218 -9.69 16.78 -5.86
N ASN A 219 -9.10 17.39 -6.90
CA ASN A 219 -7.70 17.11 -7.23
C ASN A 219 -6.77 17.67 -6.14
N PRO A 220 -5.74 16.92 -5.72
CA PRO A 220 -4.72 17.45 -4.82
C PRO A 220 -4.13 18.76 -5.31
N GLU A 221 -3.93 19.70 -4.40
CA GLU A 221 -3.39 21.03 -4.67
C GLU A 221 -2.06 21.22 -3.92
N ILE A 222 -1.16 22.02 -4.48
CA ILE A 222 0.08 22.42 -3.80
C ILE A 222 -0.28 23.04 -2.46
N THR A 223 0.14 22.42 -1.38
CA THR A 223 -0.24 22.74 -0.02
C THR A 223 0.96 22.79 0.90
N LYS A 224 1.05 23.87 1.68
CA LYS A 224 1.92 23.95 2.85
C LYS A 224 1.19 23.33 4.03
N VAL A 225 1.74 22.25 4.55
CA VAL A 225 1.17 21.50 5.67
C VAL A 225 1.92 21.84 6.94
N ASN A 226 1.22 22.36 7.93
CA ASN A 226 1.78 22.59 9.26
C ASN A 226 2.21 21.27 9.91
N ILE A 227 3.39 21.25 10.54
CA ILE A 227 3.92 20.11 11.29
C ILE A 227 4.06 20.38 12.80
N GLY A 228 3.63 21.57 13.25
CA GLY A 228 3.49 21.92 14.67
C GLY A 228 2.13 21.50 15.23
N VAL A 229 1.84 21.90 16.46
CA VAL A 229 0.61 21.56 17.18
C VAL A 229 -0.19 22.80 17.59
N GLY A 230 -1.50 22.64 17.81
CA GLY A 230 -2.38 23.59 18.45
C GLY A 230 -2.45 23.41 19.97
N ASP A 231 -3.32 24.15 20.60
CA ASP A 231 -3.52 24.22 22.05
C ASP A 231 -4.73 23.40 22.54
N LYS A 232 -5.44 22.73 21.63
CA LYS A 232 -6.60 21.91 21.95
C LYS A 232 -6.27 20.41 22.01
N PRO A 233 -7.08 19.60 22.72
CA PRO A 233 -7.00 18.15 22.59
C PRO A 233 -7.11 17.71 21.15
N GLY A 234 -6.40 16.63 20.76
CA GLY A 234 -6.35 16.19 19.38
C GLY A 234 -6.65 14.71 19.20
N ILE A 235 -7.05 14.34 17.97
CA ILE A 235 -7.13 12.97 17.47
C ILE A 235 -6.10 12.82 16.37
N LEU A 236 -5.30 11.76 16.43
CA LEU A 236 -4.33 11.39 15.41
C LEU A 236 -4.90 10.28 14.53
N ILE A 237 -4.96 10.51 13.23
CA ILE A 237 -5.40 9.50 12.26
C ILE A 237 -4.24 9.07 11.36
N SER A 238 -3.98 7.78 11.32
CA SER A 238 -2.89 7.16 10.56
C SER A 238 -3.39 6.05 9.64
N GLY A 239 -2.63 5.73 8.63
CA GLY A 239 -3.01 4.79 7.57
C GLY A 239 -3.38 5.50 6.28
N HIS A 240 -4.36 4.97 5.51
CA HIS A 240 -4.58 5.41 4.14
C HIS A 240 -6.04 5.81 3.83
N ASP A 241 -7.02 5.46 4.68
CA ASP A 241 -8.45 5.57 4.37
C ASP A 241 -8.94 7.01 4.47
N LEU A 242 -9.15 7.66 3.31
CA LEU A 242 -9.68 9.01 3.22
C LEU A 242 -11.18 9.10 3.57
N LYS A 243 -11.93 7.97 3.48
CA LYS A 243 -13.33 7.96 3.91
C LYS A 243 -13.46 8.06 5.42
N ASP A 244 -12.58 7.37 6.16
CA ASP A 244 -12.51 7.53 7.62
C ASP A 244 -12.09 8.96 8.00
N MET A 245 -11.15 9.56 7.25
CA MET A 245 -10.75 10.97 7.45
C MET A 245 -11.92 11.93 7.24
N GLU A 246 -12.69 11.77 6.16
CA GLU A 246 -13.89 12.57 5.87
C GLU A 246 -14.90 12.52 7.02
N GLU A 247 -15.22 11.30 7.46
CA GLU A 247 -16.25 11.07 8.49
C GLU A 247 -15.77 11.52 9.87
N LEU A 248 -14.47 11.39 10.17
CA LEU A 248 -13.88 11.89 11.41
C LEU A 248 -13.95 13.43 11.46
N LEU A 249 -13.52 14.11 10.40
CA LEU A 249 -13.55 15.58 10.32
C LEU A 249 -14.98 16.12 10.47
N ALA A 250 -15.96 15.49 9.82
CA ALA A 250 -17.36 15.90 9.93
C ALA A 250 -17.92 15.71 11.34
N GLN A 251 -17.48 14.69 12.10
CA GLN A 251 -17.97 14.41 13.45
C GLN A 251 -17.21 15.20 14.52
N THR A 252 -16.01 15.67 14.26
CA THR A 252 -15.22 16.48 15.19
C THR A 252 -15.50 17.98 15.06
N GLU A 253 -16.16 18.42 13.99
CA GLU A 253 -16.50 19.83 13.77
C GLU A 253 -17.30 20.40 14.94
N GLY A 254 -16.85 21.52 15.50
CA GLY A 254 -17.49 22.20 16.62
C GLY A 254 -17.36 21.52 17.98
N THR A 255 -16.65 20.40 18.10
CA THR A 255 -16.47 19.66 19.35
C THR A 255 -15.38 20.20 20.27
N GLY A 256 -14.51 21.08 19.77
CA GLY A 256 -13.33 21.58 20.49
C GLY A 256 -12.14 20.62 20.43
N VAL A 257 -12.18 19.62 19.56
CA VAL A 257 -11.10 18.64 19.33
C VAL A 257 -10.47 18.89 17.98
N ASP A 258 -9.15 18.97 17.93
CA ASP A 258 -8.37 19.11 16.70
C ASP A 258 -8.05 17.74 16.08
N VAL A 259 -7.82 17.70 14.76
CA VAL A 259 -7.47 16.48 14.03
C VAL A 259 -6.11 16.66 13.37
N TYR A 260 -5.28 15.64 13.47
CA TYR A 260 -3.94 15.58 12.88
C TYR A 260 -3.77 14.30 12.05
N THR A 261 -3.10 14.42 10.93
CA THR A 261 -2.67 13.25 10.16
C THR A 261 -1.32 12.72 10.66
N HIS A 262 -1.06 11.46 10.36
CA HIS A 262 0.22 10.80 10.62
C HIS A 262 0.57 9.87 9.44
N SER A 263 1.85 9.79 9.10
CA SER A 263 2.37 8.84 8.10
C SER A 263 1.67 8.98 6.74
N GLU A 264 1.08 7.91 6.19
CA GLU A 264 0.42 7.92 4.88
C GLU A 264 -0.92 8.70 4.85
N MET A 265 -1.40 9.19 5.99
CA MET A 265 -2.55 10.10 6.00
C MET A 265 -2.16 11.56 5.71
N LEU A 266 -0.87 11.93 5.75
CA LEU A 266 -0.38 13.27 5.39
C LEU A 266 -1.02 13.83 4.10
N PRO A 267 -1.15 13.09 3.00
CA PRO A 267 -1.72 13.60 1.76
C PRO A 267 -3.19 14.04 1.86
N ALA A 268 -3.93 13.66 2.89
CA ALA A 268 -5.28 14.20 3.12
C ALA A 268 -5.28 15.74 3.17
N ASN A 269 -4.19 16.35 3.65
CA ASN A 269 -4.02 17.80 3.69
C ASN A 269 -4.02 18.46 2.30
N TYR A 270 -3.78 17.70 1.22
CA TYR A 270 -3.68 18.22 -0.15
C TYR A 270 -5.04 18.34 -0.82
N TYR A 271 -6.07 17.63 -0.34
CA TYR A 271 -7.39 17.57 -0.96
C TYR A 271 -8.26 18.78 -0.59
N PRO A 272 -8.85 19.48 -1.57
CA PRO A 272 -9.70 20.66 -1.32
C PRO A 272 -10.84 20.41 -0.34
N ALA A 273 -11.48 19.24 -0.40
CA ALA A 273 -12.64 18.91 0.42
C ALA A 273 -12.36 18.94 1.93
N PHE A 274 -11.12 18.74 2.35
CA PHE A 274 -10.74 18.73 3.77
C PHE A 274 -10.28 20.09 4.27
N LYS A 275 -9.88 21.01 3.39
CA LYS A 275 -9.36 22.34 3.75
C LYS A 275 -10.39 23.28 4.37
N LYS A 276 -11.68 22.92 4.30
CA LYS A 276 -12.77 23.69 4.92
C LYS A 276 -12.87 23.56 6.45
N TYR A 277 -12.17 22.59 7.03
CA TYR A 277 -12.23 22.29 8.46
C TYR A 277 -11.11 23.00 9.20
N ASP A 278 -11.42 24.08 9.94
CA ASP A 278 -10.43 24.86 10.69
C ASP A 278 -9.74 24.06 11.80
N HIS A 279 -10.35 22.99 12.30
CA HIS A 279 -9.78 22.09 13.31
C HIS A 279 -8.91 20.96 12.71
N PHE A 280 -8.72 20.95 11.41
CA PHE A 280 -7.73 20.09 10.72
C PHE A 280 -6.40 20.81 10.68
N ILE A 281 -5.51 20.52 11.63
CA ILE A 281 -4.34 21.35 11.94
C ILE A 281 -3.16 21.08 10.99
N GLY A 282 -2.95 19.81 10.61
CA GLY A 282 -1.81 19.41 9.77
C GLY A 282 -1.34 18.00 10.06
N ASN A 283 -0.03 17.77 9.97
CA ASN A 283 0.57 16.45 10.16
C ASN A 283 1.43 16.41 11.41
N TYR A 284 1.30 15.36 12.21
CA TYR A 284 2.11 15.11 13.40
C TYR A 284 3.04 13.93 13.17
N GLY A 285 4.34 14.15 13.33
CA GLY A 285 5.34 13.10 13.24
C GLY A 285 5.76 12.74 11.81
N ASN A 286 6.13 11.48 11.63
CA ASN A 286 6.91 11.00 10.51
C ASN A 286 6.30 9.71 9.90
N ALA A 287 7.14 8.88 9.25
CA ALA A 287 6.74 7.58 8.73
C ALA A 287 6.36 6.60 9.86
N TRP A 288 5.54 5.62 9.53
CA TRP A 288 4.93 4.63 10.42
C TRP A 288 5.87 4.02 11.48
N TRP A 289 7.12 3.82 11.18
CA TRP A 289 8.05 3.13 12.08
C TRP A 289 8.47 3.96 13.31
N LYS A 290 8.22 5.27 13.30
CA LYS A 290 8.48 6.19 14.43
C LYS A 290 7.32 6.27 15.43
N GLN A 291 6.16 5.67 15.13
CA GLN A 291 4.92 5.79 15.92
C GLN A 291 5.09 5.49 17.41
N ASN A 292 6.04 4.64 17.81
CA ASN A 292 6.24 4.31 19.22
C ASN A 292 6.50 5.53 20.12
N LYS A 293 7.26 6.53 19.64
CA LYS A 293 7.53 7.78 20.36
C LYS A 293 6.47 8.83 20.05
N GLU A 294 6.06 8.92 18.80
CA GLU A 294 5.12 9.92 18.33
C GLU A 294 3.71 9.69 18.90
N PHE A 295 3.25 8.44 19.01
CA PHE A 295 1.96 8.12 19.64
C PHE A 295 1.97 8.36 21.15
N GLU A 296 3.10 8.14 21.81
CA GLU A 296 3.26 8.47 23.23
C GLU A 296 3.12 9.98 23.47
N SER A 297 3.86 10.81 22.70
CA SER A 297 3.89 12.27 22.84
C SER A 297 2.64 12.97 22.30
N PHE A 298 1.83 12.30 21.47
CA PHE A 298 0.58 12.88 20.97
C PHE A 298 -0.46 13.12 22.05
N ASN A 299 -0.43 12.34 23.13
CA ASN A 299 -1.33 12.42 24.28
C ASN A 299 -2.80 12.05 24.03
N GLY A 300 -3.34 12.33 22.86
CA GLY A 300 -4.73 12.06 22.45
C GLY A 300 -4.95 10.67 21.86
N PRO A 301 -6.19 10.34 21.47
CA PRO A 301 -6.52 9.10 20.78
C PRO A 301 -5.84 8.98 19.42
N ILE A 302 -5.55 7.72 19.03
CA ILE A 302 -4.96 7.37 17.75
C ILE A 302 -5.91 6.43 17.01
N ILE A 303 -6.18 6.69 15.73
CA ILE A 303 -6.96 5.82 14.84
C ILE A 303 -6.02 5.24 13.79
N MET A 304 -5.91 3.92 13.75
CA MET A 304 -5.19 3.18 12.71
C MET A 304 -6.20 2.66 11.69
N THR A 305 -6.27 3.31 10.54
CA THR A 305 -7.25 2.95 9.50
C THR A 305 -6.82 1.76 8.68
N THR A 306 -5.51 1.56 8.52
CA THR A 306 -4.91 0.48 7.74
C THR A 306 -3.54 0.12 8.32
N ASN A 307 -2.66 -0.49 7.53
CA ASN A 307 -1.24 -0.64 7.86
C ASN A 307 -0.54 0.76 7.85
N CYS A 308 0.60 0.97 8.47
CA CYS A 308 1.38 -0.05 9.17
C CYS A 308 1.25 0.12 10.68
N ILE A 309 0.84 -0.94 11.37
CA ILE A 309 0.83 -0.97 12.83
C ILE A 309 2.13 -1.56 13.34
N THR A 310 2.79 -0.92 14.32
CA THR A 310 3.89 -1.53 15.08
C THR A 310 3.34 -2.15 16.38
N PRO A 311 4.07 -3.05 17.03
CA PRO A 311 3.64 -3.59 18.32
C PRO A 311 3.23 -2.48 19.29
N VAL A 312 1.97 -2.53 19.72
CA VAL A 312 1.36 -1.50 20.56
C VAL A 312 2.01 -1.49 21.93
N ARG A 313 2.33 -0.30 22.45
CA ARG A 313 3.00 -0.10 23.75
C ARG A 313 2.02 0.32 24.84
N ASP A 314 2.33 -0.01 26.08
CA ASP A 314 1.54 0.35 27.27
C ASP A 314 1.29 1.85 27.39
N ALA A 315 2.23 2.69 26.92
CA ALA A 315 2.14 4.15 26.99
C ALA A 315 0.93 4.73 26.23
N TYR A 316 0.38 4.01 25.23
CA TYR A 316 -0.75 4.49 24.42
C TYR A 316 -1.80 3.42 24.11
N LYS A 317 -1.69 2.21 24.65
CA LYS A 317 -2.63 1.11 24.35
C LYS A 317 -4.09 1.43 24.68
N ASP A 318 -4.33 2.26 25.69
CA ASP A 318 -5.69 2.60 26.16
C ASP A 318 -6.34 3.71 25.31
N ARG A 319 -5.66 4.23 24.30
CA ARG A 319 -6.14 5.31 23.43
C ARG A 319 -5.86 5.09 21.95
N ILE A 320 -5.48 3.86 21.55
CA ILE A 320 -5.37 3.46 20.14
C ILE A 320 -6.58 2.64 19.73
N PHE A 321 -7.06 2.87 18.51
CA PHE A 321 -8.21 2.21 17.89
C PHE A 321 -7.83 1.74 16.50
N THR A 322 -8.50 0.68 16.02
CA THR A 322 -8.36 0.20 14.63
C THR A 322 -9.67 0.30 13.88
N THR A 323 -9.62 0.41 12.55
CA THR A 323 -10.78 0.39 11.66
C THR A 323 -10.50 -0.51 10.45
N ASN A 324 -11.52 -0.83 9.67
CA ASN A 324 -11.41 -1.55 8.39
C ASN A 324 -10.60 -2.86 8.51
N ALA A 325 -9.71 -3.12 7.56
CA ALA A 325 -8.86 -4.31 7.55
C ALA A 325 -7.79 -4.35 8.68
N ALA A 326 -7.57 -3.23 9.38
CA ALA A 326 -6.61 -3.16 10.47
C ALA A 326 -7.12 -3.87 11.73
N GLY A 327 -6.22 -4.48 12.48
CA GLY A 327 -6.55 -5.16 13.74
C GLY A 327 -5.34 -5.41 14.61
N TYR A 328 -5.52 -5.31 15.92
CA TYR A 328 -4.46 -5.64 16.88
C TYR A 328 -5.05 -6.22 18.17
N PRO A 329 -4.47 -7.29 18.74
CA PRO A 329 -4.99 -7.93 19.94
C PRO A 329 -5.18 -6.95 21.10
N GLY A 330 -6.39 -6.93 21.67
CA GLY A 330 -6.72 -6.08 22.82
C GLY A 330 -6.86 -4.58 22.50
N VAL A 331 -6.83 -4.18 21.25
CA VAL A 331 -7.13 -2.82 20.79
C VAL A 331 -8.59 -2.75 20.35
N PRO A 332 -9.37 -1.75 20.80
CA PRO A 332 -10.74 -1.55 20.34
C PRO A 332 -10.80 -1.38 18.82
N HIS A 333 -11.71 -2.10 18.18
CA HIS A 333 -12.00 -1.96 16.76
C HIS A 333 -13.31 -1.18 16.57
N ILE A 334 -13.25 -0.12 15.78
CA ILE A 334 -14.44 0.68 15.44
C ILE A 334 -15.23 -0.11 14.38
N PRO A 335 -16.51 -0.43 14.64
CA PRO A 335 -17.32 -1.24 13.72
C PRO A 335 -17.41 -0.66 12.31
N GLU A 336 -17.55 -1.57 11.34
CA GLU A 336 -17.73 -1.18 9.95
C GLU A 336 -19.03 -0.40 9.73
N ARG A 337 -19.09 0.37 8.64
CA ARG A 337 -20.29 1.10 8.23
C ARG A 337 -21.43 0.13 7.93
N ALA A 338 -22.60 0.39 8.50
CA ALA A 338 -23.82 -0.22 8.00
C ALA A 338 -24.06 0.26 6.55
N GLU A 339 -24.81 -0.51 5.76
CA GLU A 339 -25.12 -0.12 4.37
C GLU A 339 -25.76 1.28 4.31
N GLY A 340 -25.13 2.20 3.58
CA GLY A 340 -25.53 3.61 3.50
C GLY A 340 -25.29 4.43 4.78
N GLY A 341 -24.67 3.84 5.81
CA GLY A 341 -24.35 4.50 7.09
C GLY A 341 -22.97 5.14 7.11
N LYS A 342 -22.67 5.75 8.25
CA LYS A 342 -21.36 6.31 8.59
C LYS A 342 -20.74 5.53 9.74
N LYS A 343 -19.41 5.55 9.82
CA LYS A 343 -18.68 5.04 10.98
C LYS A 343 -18.92 5.94 12.20
N ASP A 344 -19.00 5.37 13.38
CA ASP A 344 -19.22 6.13 14.63
C ASP A 344 -17.88 6.34 15.36
N PHE A 345 -17.42 7.59 15.38
CA PHE A 345 -16.21 8.01 16.09
C PHE A 345 -16.50 8.64 17.47
N SER A 346 -17.72 8.59 17.95
CA SER A 346 -18.13 9.23 19.22
C SER A 346 -17.27 8.81 20.42
N GLN A 347 -16.93 7.52 20.53
CA GLN A 347 -16.06 7.02 21.60
C GLN A 347 -14.66 7.66 21.55
N VAL A 348 -14.09 7.83 20.36
CA VAL A 348 -12.78 8.45 20.16
C VAL A 348 -12.83 9.94 20.51
N ILE A 349 -13.88 10.64 20.08
CA ILE A 349 -14.09 12.07 20.33
C ILE A 349 -14.26 12.32 21.84
N GLU A 350 -15.07 11.53 22.54
CA GLU A 350 -15.28 11.67 23.97
C GLU A 350 -14.01 11.34 24.78
N LEU A 351 -13.18 10.44 24.29
CA LEU A 351 -11.86 10.19 24.89
C LEU A 351 -10.92 11.40 24.65
N ALA A 352 -10.88 11.94 23.43
CA ALA A 352 -10.03 13.09 23.10
C ALA A 352 -10.29 14.30 24.00
N LYS A 353 -11.57 14.63 24.27
CA LYS A 353 -11.97 15.73 25.18
C LYS A 353 -11.38 15.63 26.59
N LYS A 354 -10.95 14.45 27.01
CA LYS A 354 -10.36 14.18 28.34
C LYS A 354 -8.84 14.18 28.33
N CYS A 355 -8.23 14.25 27.16
CA CYS A 355 -6.79 14.22 26.97
C CYS A 355 -6.20 15.64 26.97
N PRO A 356 -4.93 15.81 27.36
CA PRO A 356 -4.23 17.07 27.14
C PRO A 356 -3.93 17.26 25.63
N PRO A 357 -3.59 18.49 25.20
CA PRO A 357 -3.10 18.74 23.85
C PRO A 357 -1.87 17.90 23.50
N PRO A 358 -1.60 17.68 22.22
CA PRO A 358 -0.36 17.03 21.78
C PRO A 358 0.88 17.78 22.25
N THR A 359 1.94 17.06 22.58
CA THR A 359 3.26 17.66 22.84
C THR A 359 3.91 18.02 21.52
N GLU A 360 4.35 19.27 21.36
CA GLU A 360 5.06 19.68 20.15
C GLU A 360 6.42 18.95 20.05
N ILE A 361 6.64 18.29 18.92
CA ILE A 361 7.87 17.54 18.62
C ILE A 361 8.69 18.19 17.50
N GLU A 362 8.05 19.00 16.69
CA GLU A 362 8.66 19.75 15.59
C GLU A 362 7.76 20.95 15.23
N THR A 363 8.31 21.91 14.47
CA THR A 363 7.60 23.09 13.98
C THR A 363 7.95 23.36 12.52
N GLY A 364 7.15 24.15 11.85
CA GLY A 364 7.35 24.54 10.47
C GLY A 364 6.32 23.96 9.53
N GLU A 365 6.65 23.89 8.25
CA GLU A 365 5.77 23.46 7.19
C GLU A 365 6.50 22.51 6.23
N ILE A 366 5.77 21.57 5.65
CA ILE A 366 6.21 20.76 4.51
C ILE A 366 5.29 21.02 3.33
N VAL A 367 5.80 20.85 2.10
CA VAL A 367 5.03 21.12 0.87
C VAL A 367 4.77 19.82 0.13
N GLY A 368 3.53 19.63 -0.32
CA GLY A 368 3.11 18.49 -1.15
C GLY A 368 1.89 18.83 -1.99
N GLY A 369 1.28 17.82 -2.62
CA GLY A 369 0.12 17.99 -3.50
C GLY A 369 0.47 18.08 -4.98
N PHE A 370 1.64 17.55 -5.38
CA PHE A 370 2.12 17.49 -6.77
C PHE A 370 1.64 16.22 -7.49
N ALA A 371 0.34 15.90 -7.40
CA ALA A 371 -0.27 14.85 -8.21
C ALA A 371 -0.32 15.26 -9.70
N HIS A 372 -0.63 14.30 -10.58
CA HIS A 372 -0.55 14.52 -12.04
C HIS A 372 -1.35 15.73 -12.52
N HIS A 373 -2.56 15.97 -12.00
CA HIS A 373 -3.36 17.14 -12.37
C HIS A 373 -2.59 18.46 -12.14
N GLN A 374 -1.97 18.60 -10.98
CA GLN A 374 -1.23 19.81 -10.61
C GLN A 374 0.08 19.95 -11.39
N VAL A 375 0.83 18.83 -11.58
CA VAL A 375 2.09 18.86 -12.33
C VAL A 375 1.86 19.14 -13.80
N LEU A 376 0.78 18.62 -14.40
CA LEU A 376 0.44 18.89 -15.79
C LEU A 376 0.05 20.36 -16.04
N GLN A 377 -0.47 21.06 -15.04
CA GLN A 377 -0.65 22.53 -15.13
C GLN A 377 0.68 23.29 -15.16
N LEU A 378 1.76 22.70 -14.67
CA LEU A 378 3.11 23.25 -14.71
C LEU A 378 3.91 22.71 -15.91
N ALA A 379 3.31 21.92 -16.80
CA ALA A 379 4.02 21.19 -17.86
C ALA A 379 4.87 22.11 -18.74
N ASP A 380 4.37 23.27 -19.17
CA ASP A 380 5.12 24.20 -20.01
C ASP A 380 6.40 24.71 -19.31
N LYS A 381 6.32 25.02 -18.02
CA LYS A 381 7.49 25.44 -17.22
C LYS A 381 8.49 24.31 -17.05
N ILE A 382 8.00 23.09 -16.80
CA ILE A 382 8.85 21.90 -16.64
C ILE A 382 9.55 21.59 -17.95
N VAL A 383 8.83 21.59 -19.08
CA VAL A 383 9.39 21.35 -20.41
C VAL A 383 10.43 22.41 -20.78
N GLU A 384 10.19 23.67 -20.47
CA GLU A 384 11.16 24.74 -20.69
C GLU A 384 12.41 24.56 -19.83
N ALA A 385 12.23 24.23 -18.54
CA ALA A 385 13.35 23.98 -17.63
C ALA A 385 14.22 22.78 -18.09
N VAL A 386 13.62 21.72 -18.63
CA VAL A 386 14.34 20.59 -19.22
C VAL A 386 15.06 21.01 -20.52
N LYS A 387 14.39 21.73 -21.43
CA LYS A 387 14.99 22.19 -22.71
C LYS A 387 16.13 23.17 -22.52
N THR A 388 16.07 24.02 -21.51
CA THR A 388 17.14 24.97 -21.18
C THR A 388 18.26 24.34 -20.33
N GLY A 389 18.09 23.10 -19.87
CA GLY A 389 19.05 22.40 -19.01
C GLY A 389 19.03 22.88 -17.55
N ALA A 390 18.03 23.66 -17.14
CA ALA A 390 17.81 24.02 -15.75
C ALA A 390 17.41 22.80 -14.88
N ILE A 391 16.64 21.87 -15.48
CA ILE A 391 16.40 20.53 -14.92
C ILE A 391 17.07 19.53 -15.86
N LYS A 392 18.07 18.82 -15.35
CA LYS A 392 18.77 17.79 -16.12
C LYS A 392 18.20 16.40 -15.92
N ARG A 393 17.64 16.12 -14.76
CA ARG A 393 17.09 14.81 -14.45
C ARG A 393 15.99 14.85 -13.40
N PHE A 394 15.06 13.93 -13.56
CA PHE A 394 14.09 13.56 -12.52
C PHE A 394 14.52 12.24 -11.90
N VAL A 395 14.43 12.12 -10.58
CA VAL A 395 14.66 10.88 -9.86
C VAL A 395 13.38 10.50 -9.12
N VAL A 396 12.77 9.39 -9.49
CA VAL A 396 11.62 8.84 -8.79
C VAL A 396 12.13 8.10 -7.56
N MET A 397 12.03 8.76 -6.42
CA MET A 397 12.32 8.20 -5.10
C MET A 397 10.98 8.02 -4.39
N ALA A 398 10.38 6.84 -4.50
CA ALA A 398 9.02 6.59 -4.04
C ALA A 398 8.90 5.26 -3.31
N GLY A 399 7.77 5.03 -2.66
CA GLY A 399 7.43 3.78 -2.00
C GLY A 399 7.39 3.87 -0.48
N CYS A 400 7.86 2.82 0.18
CA CYS A 400 7.74 2.66 1.63
C CYS A 400 8.96 3.20 2.39
N ASP A 401 8.78 3.48 3.68
CA ASP A 401 9.88 3.63 4.64
C ASP A 401 9.91 2.42 5.61
N GLY A 402 10.86 2.40 6.55
CA GLY A 402 11.02 1.32 7.53
C GLY A 402 12.16 1.55 8.51
N ARG A 403 12.33 0.57 9.40
CA ARG A 403 13.26 0.66 10.53
C ARG A 403 14.73 0.34 10.19
N HIS A 404 14.96 -0.33 9.06
CA HIS A 404 16.30 -0.79 8.71
C HIS A 404 17.27 0.38 8.54
N ASN A 405 18.44 0.32 9.18
CA ASN A 405 19.42 1.43 9.19
C ASN A 405 19.90 1.81 7.78
N SER A 406 20.02 0.83 6.86
CA SER A 406 20.44 1.10 5.48
C SER A 406 19.47 2.02 4.71
N ARG A 407 18.31 2.34 5.26
CA ARG A 407 17.39 3.33 4.66
C ARG A 407 17.87 4.77 4.77
N SER A 408 18.96 5.05 5.54
CA SER A 408 19.67 6.34 5.46
C SER A 408 20.15 6.63 4.04
N TYR A 409 20.42 5.59 3.24
CA TYR A 409 20.77 5.68 1.83
C TYR A 409 19.84 6.65 1.06
N PHE A 410 18.52 6.57 1.24
CA PHE A 410 17.58 7.44 0.53
C PHE A 410 17.69 8.92 0.96
N THR A 411 18.04 9.20 2.21
CA THR A 411 18.34 10.56 2.67
C THR A 411 19.65 11.05 2.05
N GLU A 412 20.69 10.24 2.11
CA GLU A 412 22.03 10.54 1.57
C GLU A 412 22.00 10.73 0.05
N VAL A 413 21.20 9.92 -0.69
CA VAL A 413 20.97 10.14 -2.13
C VAL A 413 20.34 11.51 -2.38
N ALA A 414 19.28 11.86 -1.63
CA ALA A 414 18.61 13.16 -1.82
C ALA A 414 19.55 14.35 -1.56
N GLU A 415 20.47 14.23 -0.60
CA GLU A 415 21.49 15.25 -0.28
C GLU A 415 22.61 15.30 -1.32
N GLU A 416 23.01 14.16 -1.91
CA GLU A 416 24.09 14.07 -2.91
C GLU A 416 23.62 14.45 -4.33
N LEU A 417 22.31 14.40 -4.63
CA LEU A 417 21.76 14.75 -5.95
C LEU A 417 22.07 16.20 -6.31
N PRO A 418 22.59 16.48 -7.54
CA PRO A 418 22.90 17.83 -8.01
C PRO A 418 21.70 18.78 -7.94
N GLU A 419 21.98 20.09 -7.81
CA GLU A 419 20.95 21.15 -7.68
C GLU A 419 20.02 21.24 -8.91
N ASP A 420 20.41 20.72 -10.06
CA ASP A 420 19.63 20.65 -11.30
C ASP A 420 18.78 19.35 -11.42
N THR A 421 18.50 18.70 -10.30
CA THR A 421 17.74 17.46 -10.20
C THR A 421 16.46 17.66 -9.39
N VAL A 422 15.35 17.08 -9.85
CA VAL A 422 14.05 17.07 -9.16
C VAL A 422 13.71 15.65 -8.71
N ILE A 423 13.31 15.52 -7.44
CA ILE A 423 12.82 14.27 -6.85
C ILE A 423 11.31 14.20 -7.02
N LEU A 424 10.81 13.13 -7.64
CA LEU A 424 9.39 12.80 -7.71
C LEU A 424 9.11 11.72 -6.68
N THR A 425 8.13 11.93 -5.81
CA THR A 425 7.86 10.99 -4.72
C THR A 425 6.39 10.73 -4.47
N ALA A 426 6.09 9.55 -3.92
CA ALA A 426 4.82 9.13 -3.35
C ALA A 426 5.07 8.06 -2.28
N GLY A 427 4.21 7.99 -1.27
CA GLY A 427 4.36 7.02 -0.20
C GLY A 427 5.27 7.48 0.94
N CYS A 428 5.49 6.62 1.95
CA CYS A 428 6.27 6.95 3.15
C CYS A 428 7.75 7.27 2.90
N ALA A 429 8.33 6.86 1.77
CA ALA A 429 9.73 7.15 1.43
C ALA A 429 10.03 8.67 1.50
N LYS A 430 9.04 9.51 1.17
CA LYS A 430 9.13 10.97 1.25
C LYS A 430 9.70 11.49 2.57
N TYR A 431 9.42 10.83 3.69
CA TYR A 431 9.86 11.27 5.02
C TYR A 431 11.39 11.19 5.22
N ARG A 432 12.11 10.60 4.28
CA ARG A 432 13.59 10.59 4.27
C ARG A 432 14.16 11.91 3.76
N TYR A 433 13.37 12.73 3.04
CA TYR A 433 13.87 13.94 2.38
C TYR A 433 12.87 15.10 2.29
N ASN A 434 11.58 14.93 2.61
CA ASN A 434 10.59 16.01 2.49
C ASN A 434 10.73 17.15 3.51
N LYS A 435 11.60 16.96 4.52
CA LYS A 435 11.96 17.99 5.52
C LYS A 435 13.36 18.54 5.31
N LEU A 436 14.08 18.10 4.26
CA LEU A 436 15.38 18.67 3.88
C LEU A 436 15.15 19.98 3.13
N ASP A 437 16.01 20.96 3.36
CA ASP A 437 16.04 22.21 2.57
C ASP A 437 16.86 21.98 1.29
N LEU A 438 16.23 21.44 0.27
CA LEU A 438 16.85 21.16 -1.03
C LEU A 438 16.69 22.31 -2.03
N GLY A 439 15.92 23.35 -1.69
CA GLY A 439 15.69 24.52 -2.55
C GLY A 439 14.70 24.27 -3.69
N ASP A 440 14.77 25.13 -4.71
CA ASP A 440 13.92 25.12 -5.90
C ASP A 440 14.70 25.39 -7.19
N ILE A 441 14.10 25.09 -8.33
CA ILE A 441 14.62 25.39 -9.66
C ILE A 441 13.59 26.31 -10.36
N GLY A 442 13.86 27.62 -10.35
CA GLY A 442 12.96 28.59 -10.97
C GLY A 442 11.54 28.61 -10.37
N GLY A 443 11.43 28.37 -9.07
CA GLY A 443 10.18 28.29 -8.32
C GLY A 443 9.50 26.92 -8.37
N ILE A 444 10.15 25.89 -8.92
CA ILE A 444 9.72 24.48 -8.85
C ILE A 444 10.48 23.84 -7.70
N PRO A 445 9.83 23.40 -6.62
CA PRO A 445 10.51 22.69 -5.53
C PRO A 445 11.26 21.47 -6.04
N ARG A 446 12.42 21.17 -5.47
CA ARG A 446 13.19 19.99 -5.84
C ARG A 446 12.60 18.67 -5.32
N VAL A 447 11.60 18.70 -4.46
CA VAL A 447 10.83 17.54 -4.02
C VAL A 447 9.36 17.75 -4.39
N LEU A 448 8.85 16.93 -5.29
CA LEU A 448 7.46 16.94 -5.73
C LEU A 448 6.74 15.71 -5.18
N ASP A 449 6.01 15.90 -4.07
CA ASP A 449 5.25 14.85 -3.41
C ASP A 449 3.84 14.75 -4.01
N ALA A 450 3.57 13.63 -4.71
CA ALA A 450 2.29 13.35 -5.33
C ALA A 450 1.21 12.90 -4.34
N GLY A 451 1.60 12.26 -3.21
CA GLY A 451 0.63 11.77 -2.24
C GLY A 451 0.96 10.43 -1.59
N GLN A 452 -0.05 9.60 -1.37
CA GLN A 452 0.06 8.26 -0.80
C GLN A 452 0.77 7.29 -1.76
N CYS A 453 1.02 6.05 -1.32
CA CYS A 453 1.67 5.04 -2.16
C CYS A 453 0.89 4.72 -3.45
N ASN A 454 -0.45 4.76 -3.45
CA ASN A 454 -1.28 4.64 -4.65
C ASN A 454 -1.08 5.80 -5.65
N ASP A 455 -0.66 6.98 -5.18
CA ASP A 455 -0.36 8.13 -6.04
C ASP A 455 0.95 7.95 -6.84
N SER A 456 1.61 6.79 -6.72
CA SER A 456 2.56 6.31 -7.73
C SER A 456 1.92 6.23 -9.12
N TYR A 457 0.59 6.08 -9.22
CA TYR A 457 -0.17 6.26 -10.46
C TYR A 457 0.06 7.65 -11.07
N SER A 458 0.00 8.71 -10.27
CA SER A 458 0.30 10.07 -10.72
C SER A 458 1.70 10.19 -11.30
N LEU A 459 2.71 9.56 -10.70
CA LEU A 459 4.09 9.58 -11.20
C LEU A 459 4.20 8.90 -12.56
N ALA A 460 3.52 7.76 -12.75
CA ALA A 460 3.47 7.07 -14.03
C ALA A 460 2.75 7.91 -15.12
N VAL A 461 1.61 8.54 -14.78
CA VAL A 461 0.88 9.43 -15.69
C VAL A 461 1.73 10.62 -16.12
N ILE A 462 2.45 11.24 -15.17
CA ILE A 462 3.38 12.35 -15.46
C ILE A 462 4.47 11.88 -16.44
N ALA A 463 5.11 10.74 -16.20
CA ALA A 463 6.15 10.20 -17.07
C ALA A 463 5.63 9.91 -18.49
N LEU A 464 4.50 9.22 -18.61
CA LEU A 464 3.89 8.92 -19.92
C LEU A 464 3.47 10.19 -20.67
N LYS A 465 2.98 11.21 -19.95
CA LYS A 465 2.64 12.50 -20.58
C LYS A 465 3.87 13.27 -21.02
N LEU A 466 4.95 13.24 -20.26
CA LEU A 466 6.22 13.84 -20.68
C LEU A 466 6.80 13.10 -21.90
N GLN A 467 6.71 11.78 -21.97
CA GLN A 467 7.07 11.00 -23.15
C GLN A 467 6.33 11.51 -24.41
N GLU A 468 4.99 11.68 -24.31
CA GLU A 468 4.17 12.21 -25.40
C GLU A 468 4.60 13.64 -25.80
N VAL A 469 4.81 14.53 -24.84
CA VAL A 469 5.17 15.95 -25.08
C VAL A 469 6.56 16.07 -25.71
N PHE A 470 7.52 15.22 -25.34
CA PHE A 470 8.86 15.19 -25.94
C PHE A 470 8.91 14.40 -27.25
N GLY A 471 7.82 13.71 -27.63
CA GLY A 471 7.75 12.92 -28.87
C GLY A 471 8.69 11.71 -28.87
N LEU A 472 8.86 11.07 -27.70
CA LEU A 472 9.73 9.90 -27.54
C LEU A 472 8.95 8.60 -27.80
N ASP A 473 9.61 7.63 -28.43
CA ASP A 473 9.00 6.32 -28.70
C ASP A 473 9.02 5.40 -27.48
N ASP A 474 10.03 5.53 -26.60
CA ASP A 474 10.21 4.74 -25.38
C ASP A 474 10.24 5.68 -24.15
N VAL A 475 9.46 5.35 -23.12
CA VAL A 475 9.43 6.10 -21.86
C VAL A 475 10.80 6.11 -21.15
N ASN A 476 11.63 5.12 -21.41
CA ASN A 476 12.98 5.00 -20.87
C ASN A 476 14.01 5.98 -21.51
N GLU A 477 13.62 6.69 -22.57
CA GLU A 477 14.42 7.78 -23.14
C GLU A 477 14.26 9.11 -22.37
N LEU A 478 13.29 9.21 -21.48
CA LEU A 478 13.13 10.37 -20.60
C LEU A 478 14.37 10.56 -19.70
N PRO A 479 14.70 11.81 -19.33
CA PRO A 479 15.71 12.07 -18.31
C PRO A 479 15.19 11.70 -16.90
N LEU A 480 14.86 10.42 -16.73
CA LEU A 480 14.20 9.85 -15.56
C LEU A 480 15.03 8.67 -15.03
N SER A 481 15.20 8.60 -13.71
CA SER A 481 15.81 7.47 -13.01
C SER A 481 14.91 7.03 -11.86
N PHE A 482 15.01 5.76 -11.49
CA PHE A 482 14.21 5.18 -10.42
C PHE A 482 15.09 4.68 -9.28
N ASP A 483 14.75 5.08 -8.05
CA ASP A 483 15.38 4.62 -6.82
C ASP A 483 14.28 4.32 -5.79
N LEU A 484 13.69 3.11 -5.91
CA LEU A 484 12.47 2.74 -5.21
C LEU A 484 12.76 2.08 -3.86
N ALA A 485 12.09 2.57 -2.83
CA ALA A 485 12.09 2.00 -1.49
C ALA A 485 10.87 1.08 -1.32
N TRP A 486 11.07 -0.22 -1.09
CA TRP A 486 9.97 -1.12 -0.82
C TRP A 486 9.99 -1.63 0.62
N TYR A 487 8.82 -1.97 1.14
CA TYR A 487 8.67 -2.61 2.45
C TYR A 487 7.58 -3.69 2.42
N GLU A 488 6.42 -3.40 1.85
CA GLU A 488 5.25 -4.26 1.89
C GLU A 488 4.55 -4.37 0.51
N GLN A 489 3.42 -5.04 0.45
CA GLN A 489 2.81 -5.56 -0.76
C GLN A 489 2.25 -4.48 -1.69
N LYS A 490 1.91 -3.29 -1.17
CA LYS A 490 1.52 -2.17 -2.06
C LYS A 490 2.70 -1.69 -2.91
N ALA A 491 3.93 -1.74 -2.38
CA ALA A 491 5.12 -1.48 -3.20
C ALA A 491 5.37 -2.60 -4.23
N VAL A 492 5.01 -3.85 -3.92
CA VAL A 492 5.11 -4.95 -4.90
C VAL A 492 4.18 -4.69 -6.08
N ILE A 493 2.90 -4.37 -5.87
CA ILE A 493 1.99 -4.10 -6.99
C ILE A 493 2.39 -2.87 -7.80
N VAL A 494 2.93 -1.82 -7.17
CA VAL A 494 3.48 -0.65 -7.88
C VAL A 494 4.65 -1.07 -8.78
N LEU A 495 5.59 -1.87 -8.26
CA LEU A 495 6.69 -2.40 -9.06
C LEU A 495 6.17 -3.21 -10.26
N LEU A 496 5.25 -4.16 -10.05
CA LEU A 496 4.68 -4.96 -11.14
C LEU A 496 3.96 -4.10 -12.19
N ALA A 497 3.27 -3.04 -11.75
CA ALA A 497 2.65 -2.07 -12.65
C ALA A 497 3.69 -1.33 -13.52
N LEU A 498 4.81 -0.89 -12.95
CA LEU A 498 5.91 -0.26 -13.69
C LEU A 498 6.52 -1.22 -14.71
N LEU A 499 6.75 -2.49 -14.33
CA LEU A 499 7.26 -3.51 -15.26
C LEU A 499 6.29 -3.75 -16.41
N TYR A 500 4.98 -3.83 -16.15
CA TYR A 500 3.96 -3.96 -17.19
C TYR A 500 3.95 -2.74 -18.14
N LEU A 501 4.12 -1.53 -17.62
CA LEU A 501 4.20 -0.29 -18.42
C LEU A 501 5.51 -0.14 -19.19
N GLY A 502 6.45 -1.07 -19.03
CA GLY A 502 7.72 -1.08 -19.77
C GLY A 502 8.85 -0.25 -19.16
N PHE A 503 8.70 0.26 -17.93
CA PHE A 503 9.78 0.95 -17.24
C PHE A 503 10.93 0.00 -16.90
N LYS A 504 12.16 0.49 -17.06
CA LYS A 504 13.41 -0.23 -16.81
C LYS A 504 14.38 0.59 -15.97
N GLY A 505 15.51 -0.02 -15.60
CA GLY A 505 16.60 0.67 -14.90
C GLY A 505 16.21 1.03 -13.45
N ILE A 506 15.40 0.20 -12.80
CA ILE A 506 14.85 0.48 -11.47
C ILE A 506 15.83 -0.02 -10.39
N ARG A 507 16.38 0.90 -9.59
CA ARG A 507 17.03 0.54 -8.32
C ARG A 507 15.96 0.24 -7.28
N LEU A 508 16.12 -0.89 -6.58
CA LEU A 508 15.16 -1.38 -5.60
C LEU A 508 15.87 -1.66 -4.27
N GLY A 509 15.49 -0.92 -3.24
CA GLY A 509 16.14 -1.02 -1.94
C GLY A 509 15.20 -1.06 -0.74
N PRO A 510 15.79 -1.25 0.48
CA PRO A 510 17.23 -1.44 0.76
C PRO A 510 17.77 -2.84 0.47
N THR A 511 16.92 -3.83 0.21
CA THR A 511 17.28 -5.20 -0.20
C THR A 511 16.36 -5.65 -1.32
N LEU A 512 16.80 -6.59 -2.14
CA LEU A 512 15.88 -7.31 -3.00
C LEU A 512 14.94 -8.20 -2.16
N PRO A 513 13.71 -8.47 -2.63
CA PRO A 513 12.76 -9.29 -1.88
C PRO A 513 13.25 -10.72 -1.61
N ALA A 514 13.17 -11.15 -0.33
CA ALA A 514 13.60 -12.48 0.11
C ALA A 514 12.81 -13.64 -0.52
N PHE A 515 11.62 -13.37 -1.03
CA PHE A 515 10.78 -14.38 -1.69
C PHE A 515 11.14 -14.61 -3.17
N LEU A 516 12.08 -13.85 -3.73
CA LEU A 516 12.56 -14.05 -5.09
C LEU A 516 13.65 -15.13 -5.12
N SER A 517 13.45 -16.17 -5.94
CA SER A 517 14.50 -17.13 -6.22
C SER A 517 15.63 -16.53 -7.05
N PRO A 518 16.85 -17.09 -7.02
CA PRO A 518 17.95 -16.59 -7.83
C PRO A 518 17.65 -16.54 -9.32
N LYS A 519 16.84 -17.48 -9.86
CA LYS A 519 16.44 -17.47 -11.27
C LYS A 519 15.45 -16.36 -11.57
N VAL A 520 14.46 -16.13 -10.68
CA VAL A 520 13.50 -15.03 -10.86
C VAL A 520 14.23 -13.68 -10.74
N VAL A 521 15.16 -13.51 -9.81
CA VAL A 521 16.03 -12.32 -9.74
C VAL A 521 16.78 -12.12 -11.05
N LYS A 522 17.36 -13.19 -11.61
CA LYS A 522 18.06 -13.11 -12.90
C LYS A 522 17.14 -12.61 -14.03
N VAL A 523 15.92 -13.12 -14.13
CA VAL A 523 14.92 -12.67 -15.11
C VAL A 523 14.60 -11.18 -14.93
N LEU A 524 14.42 -10.72 -13.70
CA LEU A 524 14.14 -9.31 -13.40
C LEU A 524 15.32 -8.40 -13.79
N VAL A 525 16.54 -8.83 -13.53
CA VAL A 525 17.76 -8.09 -13.93
C VAL A 525 17.91 -8.06 -15.45
N GLU A 526 17.80 -9.21 -16.12
CA GLU A 526 18.07 -9.30 -17.57
C GLU A 526 16.98 -8.64 -18.43
N ASN A 527 15.71 -8.74 -18.03
CA ASN A 527 14.59 -8.25 -18.85
C ASN A 527 14.16 -6.82 -18.50
N PHE A 528 14.32 -6.41 -17.23
CA PHE A 528 13.80 -5.14 -16.72
C PHE A 528 14.89 -4.23 -16.12
N ASP A 529 16.14 -4.68 -16.13
CA ASP A 529 17.27 -3.93 -15.57
C ASP A 529 17.04 -3.52 -14.09
N ILE A 530 16.49 -4.45 -13.28
CA ILE A 530 16.34 -4.23 -11.84
C ILE A 530 17.72 -4.29 -11.18
N LYS A 531 18.04 -3.30 -10.37
CA LYS A 531 19.33 -3.16 -9.68
C LYS A 531 19.13 -3.10 -8.17
N PRO A 532 20.03 -3.68 -7.35
CA PRO A 532 20.07 -3.36 -5.93
C PRO A 532 20.60 -1.93 -5.75
N ILE A 533 20.34 -1.33 -4.58
CA ILE A 533 21.05 -0.11 -4.16
C ILE A 533 22.50 -0.46 -3.77
N GLY A 534 23.41 0.51 -3.92
CA GLY A 534 24.84 0.35 -3.69
C GLY A 534 25.46 1.50 -2.89
N ASP A 535 26.62 1.96 -3.34
CA ASP A 535 27.24 3.16 -2.81
C ASP A 535 26.50 4.41 -3.33
N VAL A 536 26.19 5.34 -2.43
CA VAL A 536 25.39 6.54 -2.74
C VAL A 536 25.97 7.34 -3.90
N LYS A 537 27.28 7.61 -3.88
CA LYS A 537 27.94 8.45 -4.90
C LYS A 537 27.98 7.77 -6.25
N GLU A 538 28.26 6.47 -6.27
CA GLU A 538 28.25 5.68 -7.51
C GLU A 538 26.83 5.55 -8.07
N ASP A 539 25.83 5.34 -7.22
CA ASP A 539 24.45 5.25 -7.64
C ASP A 539 23.92 6.59 -8.17
N VAL A 540 24.21 7.71 -7.48
CA VAL A 540 23.85 9.06 -7.97
C VAL A 540 24.54 9.35 -9.30
N LYS A 541 25.82 9.03 -9.44
CA LYS A 541 26.56 9.20 -10.72
C LYS A 541 25.92 8.38 -11.84
N ALA A 542 25.55 7.13 -11.58
CA ALA A 542 24.89 6.27 -12.54
C ALA A 542 23.48 6.79 -12.91
N MET A 543 22.68 7.21 -11.92
CA MET A 543 21.38 7.84 -12.14
C MET A 543 21.51 9.09 -13.02
N MET A 544 22.47 9.96 -12.77
CA MET A 544 22.71 11.17 -13.56
C MET A 544 23.17 10.85 -14.99
N ALA A 545 23.85 9.73 -15.20
CA ALA A 545 24.23 9.23 -16.51
C ALA A 545 23.10 8.49 -17.24
N GLY A 546 22.00 8.17 -16.55
CA GLY A 546 20.87 7.41 -17.14
C GLY A 546 21.11 5.91 -17.23
N VAL A 547 21.95 5.34 -16.34
CA VAL A 547 22.31 3.92 -16.33
C VAL A 547 22.13 3.28 -14.96
#